data_49563bc21daa5e912519deaf7db7a40b
#
_entry.id   49563bc21daa5e912519deaf7db7a40b
#
_cell.length_a   1.000
_cell.length_b   1.000
_cell.length_c   1.000
_cell.angle_alpha   90.00
_cell.angle_beta   90.00
_cell.angle_gamma   90.00
#
_symmetry.space_group_name_H-M   'P 1'
#
loop_
_entity.id
_entity.type
_entity.pdbx_description
1 polymer ?
#
loop_
_entity_poly.entity_id
_entity_poly.type
_entity_poly.pdbx_seq_one_letter_code
_entity_poly.pdbx_strand_id
1 'polypeptide(L)'
;MRVLLLGSGGREHALALSLAADPSVDQLVAAPGNPGIAQVAQLRDVDPADPAAVAALAAELGTDLVVIGPEAPLVAGVADAVRAKGIACFGPSAAAARLEGSKEFAKDVMTAAGVPTGRHHACVDEAQLERALDDFGPPYVVKNDGLAAGKGVVVTSSRDEALAHGRACGKVVVEQYLSGPEVSLFVVTDGTAAVPLMPAQDFKRVADGDQGPNTGGMGAYAPLPWAPPDLVESVMASVVSPTLAEMRRRGTPFAGLLYVGLALTKAGPRVV
;
A
#
# COMPACT_ATOMS: atom_id res chain seq x y z
N MET A 1 18.11 -9.02 18.92
CA MET A 1 18.42 -8.97 17.46
C MET A 1 18.82 -7.56 17.03
N ARG A 2 19.62 -7.44 15.95
CA ARG A 2 19.92 -6.15 15.29
C ARG A 2 18.94 -5.91 14.16
N VAL A 3 18.26 -4.77 14.19
CA VAL A 3 17.22 -4.41 13.22
C VAL A 3 17.66 -3.19 12.41
N LEU A 4 17.54 -3.27 11.08
CA LEU A 4 17.64 -2.13 10.19
C LEU A 4 16.24 -1.73 9.72
N LEU A 5 15.77 -0.55 10.10
CA LEU A 5 14.52 0.04 9.63
C LEU A 5 14.79 0.97 8.45
N LEU A 6 14.16 0.67 7.31
CA LEU A 6 14.31 1.46 6.10
C LEU A 6 13.14 2.44 5.94
N GLY A 7 13.47 3.73 5.76
CA GLY A 7 12.51 4.81 5.54
C GLY A 7 12.66 5.99 6.49
N SER A 8 11.88 7.05 6.28
CA SER A 8 12.02 8.33 6.98
C SER A 8 10.70 9.02 7.33
N GLY A 9 9.56 8.38 7.07
CA GLY A 9 8.23 8.94 7.29
C GLY A 9 7.71 8.79 8.72
N GLY A 10 6.49 9.27 8.96
CA GLY A 10 5.80 9.12 10.25
C GLY A 10 5.49 7.66 10.59
N ARG A 11 5.20 6.82 9.59
CA ARG A 11 5.04 5.37 9.76
C ARG A 11 6.31 4.73 10.30
N GLU A 12 7.46 5.04 9.70
CA GLU A 12 8.75 4.51 10.13
C GLU A 12 9.13 5.04 11.51
N HIS A 13 8.75 6.29 11.85
CA HIS A 13 8.95 6.79 13.20
C HIS A 13 8.14 6.00 14.25
N ALA A 14 6.87 5.70 13.98
CA ALA A 14 6.04 4.87 14.86
C ALA A 14 6.60 3.43 15.00
N LEU A 15 7.07 2.84 13.89
CA LEU A 15 7.75 1.55 13.91
C LEU A 15 9.04 1.58 14.73
N ALA A 16 9.84 2.66 14.60
CA ALA A 16 11.08 2.82 15.36
C ALA A 16 10.82 2.86 16.88
N LEU A 17 9.79 3.59 17.32
CA LEU A 17 9.40 3.64 18.73
C LEU A 17 9.01 2.27 19.27
N SER A 18 8.22 1.50 18.50
CA SER A 18 7.80 0.16 18.89
C SER A 18 8.96 -0.84 18.91
N LEU A 19 9.82 -0.81 17.89
CA LEU A 19 11.00 -1.67 17.81
C LEU A 19 12.02 -1.38 18.91
N ALA A 20 12.24 -0.10 19.24
CA ALA A 20 13.15 0.28 20.30
C ALA A 20 12.64 -0.12 21.71
N ALA A 21 11.32 -0.25 21.87
CA ALA A 21 10.71 -0.71 23.12
C ALA A 21 10.65 -2.24 23.24
N ASP A 22 10.88 -2.98 22.17
CA ASP A 22 10.80 -4.44 22.16
C ASP A 22 12.09 -5.05 22.77
N PRO A 23 11.98 -5.88 23.83
CA PRO A 23 13.14 -6.46 24.50
C PRO A 23 13.92 -7.46 23.61
N SER A 24 13.40 -7.88 22.49
CA SER A 24 14.11 -8.73 21.52
C SER A 24 15.04 -7.94 20.59
N VAL A 25 14.94 -6.60 20.57
CA VAL A 25 15.76 -5.71 19.74
C VAL A 25 16.90 -5.13 20.60
N ASP A 26 18.12 -5.62 20.37
CA ASP A 26 19.33 -5.16 21.04
C ASP A 26 19.89 -3.88 20.42
N GLN A 27 19.72 -3.72 19.11
CA GLN A 27 20.20 -2.59 18.34
C GLN A 27 19.23 -2.22 17.22
N LEU A 28 18.85 -0.95 17.16
CA LEU A 28 18.03 -0.39 16.10
C LEU A 28 18.84 0.63 15.29
N VAL A 29 18.94 0.41 14.00
CA VAL A 29 19.50 1.35 13.02
C VAL A 29 18.39 1.74 12.07
N ALA A 30 18.30 3.00 11.67
CA ALA A 30 17.35 3.46 10.66
C ALA A 30 18.07 4.16 9.49
N ALA A 31 17.58 3.96 8.29
CA ALA A 31 18.17 4.52 7.08
C ALA A 31 17.08 4.97 6.07
N PRO A 32 17.07 6.23 5.61
CA PRO A 32 17.89 7.32 6.15
C PRO A 32 17.43 7.82 7.52
N GLY A 33 16.18 7.48 7.95
CA GLY A 33 15.58 7.96 9.19
C GLY A 33 15.18 9.43 9.15
N ASN A 34 14.87 9.98 10.32
CA ASN A 34 14.52 11.38 10.52
C ASN A 34 14.91 11.83 11.94
N PRO A 35 14.82 13.14 12.30
CA PRO A 35 15.21 13.63 13.61
C PRO A 35 14.44 13.00 14.78
N GLY A 36 13.19 12.58 14.59
CA GLY A 36 12.41 11.88 15.63
C GLY A 36 12.92 10.45 15.84
N ILE A 37 13.21 9.73 14.75
CA ILE A 37 13.81 8.39 14.79
C ILE A 37 15.19 8.41 15.44
N ALA A 38 15.98 9.48 15.21
CA ALA A 38 17.30 9.65 15.84
C ALA A 38 17.29 9.64 17.38
N GLN A 39 16.13 9.84 18.00
CA GLN A 39 16.00 9.79 19.48
C GLN A 39 16.02 8.34 20.01
N VAL A 40 15.73 7.36 19.17
CA VAL A 40 15.58 5.94 19.57
C VAL A 40 16.39 4.97 18.71
N ALA A 41 17.01 5.44 17.63
CA ALA A 41 17.79 4.62 16.71
C ALA A 41 19.04 5.36 16.22
N GLN A 42 20.08 4.60 15.86
CA GLN A 42 21.22 5.15 15.14
C GLN A 42 20.84 5.38 13.68
N LEU A 43 21.15 6.58 13.15
CA LEU A 43 20.88 6.85 11.73
C LEU A 43 22.09 6.49 10.85
N ARG A 44 21.79 5.98 9.65
CA ARG A 44 22.77 5.73 8.58
C ARG A 44 22.21 6.29 7.29
N ASP A 45 23.08 6.82 6.45
CA ASP A 45 22.70 7.34 5.14
C ASP A 45 22.77 6.23 4.09
N VAL A 46 21.69 6.07 3.33
CA VAL A 46 21.59 5.20 2.16
C VAL A 46 20.42 5.67 1.29
N ASP A 47 20.53 5.52 -0.02
CA ASP A 47 19.38 5.62 -0.88
C ASP A 47 18.46 4.41 -0.63
N PRO A 48 17.26 4.60 -0.05
CA PRO A 48 16.38 3.48 0.28
C PRO A 48 15.84 2.74 -0.95
N ALA A 49 15.95 3.33 -2.14
CA ALA A 49 15.53 2.73 -3.40
C ALA A 49 16.67 2.03 -4.17
N ASP A 50 17.88 2.01 -3.62
CA ASP A 50 19.01 1.25 -4.17
C ASP A 50 19.12 -0.12 -3.48
N PRO A 51 18.71 -1.24 -4.14
CA PRO A 51 18.74 -2.58 -3.56
C PRO A 51 20.15 -3.03 -3.16
N ALA A 52 21.16 -2.69 -3.96
CA ALA A 52 22.54 -3.11 -3.73
C ALA A 52 23.14 -2.37 -2.53
N ALA A 53 22.92 -1.06 -2.43
CA ALA A 53 23.42 -0.24 -1.33
C ALA A 53 22.78 -0.64 -0.01
N VAL A 54 21.44 -0.87 0.03
CA VAL A 54 20.74 -1.31 1.24
C VAL A 54 21.18 -2.69 1.69
N ALA A 55 21.33 -3.66 0.76
CA ALA A 55 21.78 -5.00 1.10
C ALA A 55 23.25 -5.00 1.61
N ALA A 56 24.11 -4.13 1.05
CA ALA A 56 25.48 -3.95 1.52
C ALA A 56 25.51 -3.35 2.94
N LEU A 57 24.73 -2.30 3.20
CA LEU A 57 24.60 -1.70 4.53
C LEU A 57 24.09 -2.71 5.57
N ALA A 58 23.06 -3.48 5.23
CA ALA A 58 22.51 -4.50 6.13
C ALA A 58 23.58 -5.56 6.48
N ALA A 59 24.40 -5.97 5.52
CA ALA A 59 25.49 -6.93 5.74
C ALA A 59 26.62 -6.31 6.58
N GLU A 60 27.03 -5.06 6.29
CA GLU A 60 28.03 -4.30 7.07
C GLU A 60 27.65 -4.22 8.55
N LEU A 61 26.37 -3.92 8.83
CA LEU A 61 25.86 -3.79 10.18
C LEU A 61 25.67 -5.15 10.89
N GLY A 62 25.78 -6.25 10.19
CA GLY A 62 25.46 -7.58 10.72
C GLY A 62 24.00 -7.68 11.15
N THR A 63 23.10 -7.13 10.34
CA THR A 63 21.66 -7.05 10.62
C THR A 63 21.02 -8.44 10.63
N ASP A 64 20.19 -8.72 11.63
CA ASP A 64 19.40 -9.96 11.71
C ASP A 64 18.08 -9.82 10.93
N LEU A 65 17.47 -8.62 10.96
CA LEU A 65 16.18 -8.32 10.31
C LEU A 65 16.18 -6.93 9.69
N VAL A 66 15.82 -6.84 8.42
CA VAL A 66 15.49 -5.58 7.74
C VAL A 66 13.97 -5.39 7.72
N VAL A 67 13.49 -4.23 8.18
CA VAL A 67 12.09 -3.83 8.11
C VAL A 67 11.97 -2.69 7.11
N ILE A 68 11.20 -2.90 6.03
CA ILE A 68 11.01 -1.92 4.97
C ILE A 68 9.65 -1.25 5.16
N GLY A 69 9.67 0.05 5.49
CA GLY A 69 8.46 0.83 5.72
C GLY A 69 7.77 1.30 4.43
N PRO A 70 8.46 2.00 3.51
CA PRO A 70 7.84 2.57 2.30
C PRO A 70 7.73 1.55 1.16
N GLU A 71 6.82 1.83 0.21
CA GLU A 71 6.50 0.96 -0.92
C GLU A 71 7.56 1.01 -2.03
N ALA A 72 8.18 2.18 -2.27
CA ALA A 72 9.12 2.37 -3.36
C ALA A 72 10.35 1.43 -3.29
N PRO A 73 11.02 1.23 -2.14
CA PRO A 73 12.08 0.24 -2.01
C PRO A 73 11.62 -1.20 -2.27
N LEU A 74 10.38 -1.54 -1.93
CA LEU A 74 9.83 -2.87 -2.17
C LEU A 74 9.65 -3.12 -3.67
N VAL A 75 9.10 -2.15 -4.38
CA VAL A 75 8.95 -2.20 -5.85
C VAL A 75 10.31 -2.22 -6.55
N ALA A 76 11.30 -1.52 -6.00
CA ALA A 76 12.69 -1.53 -6.50
C ALA A 76 13.43 -2.86 -6.27
N GLY A 77 12.92 -3.76 -5.40
CA GLY A 77 13.51 -5.07 -5.16
C GLY A 77 14.49 -5.14 -3.98
N VAL A 78 14.43 -4.18 -3.09
CA VAL A 78 15.31 -4.15 -1.89
C VAL A 78 15.14 -5.41 -1.04
N ALA A 79 13.89 -5.88 -0.85
CA ALA A 79 13.65 -7.10 -0.07
C ALA A 79 14.31 -8.34 -0.69
N ASP A 80 14.32 -8.43 -2.02
CA ASP A 80 14.97 -9.53 -2.74
C ASP A 80 16.49 -9.48 -2.59
N ALA A 81 17.09 -8.29 -2.71
CA ALA A 81 18.53 -8.09 -2.56
C ALA A 81 19.02 -8.40 -1.13
N VAL A 82 18.25 -8.02 -0.11
CA VAL A 82 18.54 -8.31 1.30
C VAL A 82 18.49 -9.83 1.56
N ARG A 83 17.42 -10.48 1.09
CA ARG A 83 17.27 -11.94 1.22
C ARG A 83 18.35 -12.71 0.48
N ALA A 84 18.83 -12.22 -0.66
CA ALA A 84 19.95 -12.81 -1.40
C ALA A 84 21.27 -12.80 -0.60
N LYS A 85 21.40 -11.93 0.43
CA LYS A 85 22.51 -11.93 1.39
C LYS A 85 22.27 -12.87 2.59
N GLY A 86 21.16 -13.61 2.62
CA GLY A 86 20.81 -14.49 3.74
C GLY A 86 20.25 -13.74 4.96
N ILE A 87 19.88 -12.47 4.82
CA ILE A 87 19.34 -11.63 5.90
C ILE A 87 17.81 -11.68 5.85
N ALA A 88 17.17 -11.85 7.02
CA ALA A 88 15.71 -11.80 7.10
C ALA A 88 15.19 -10.41 6.72
N CYS A 89 14.05 -10.37 6.02
CA CYS A 89 13.46 -9.11 5.57
C CYS A 89 11.94 -9.14 5.70
N PHE A 90 11.38 -8.17 6.41
CA PHE A 90 9.94 -7.92 6.46
C PHE A 90 9.55 -6.96 5.32
N GLY A 91 8.80 -7.49 4.37
CA GLY A 91 8.34 -6.81 3.16
C GLY A 91 8.23 -7.78 1.98
N PRO A 92 7.29 -7.60 1.03
CA PRO A 92 7.12 -8.45 -0.13
C PRO A 92 8.33 -8.39 -1.09
N SER A 93 8.49 -9.42 -1.92
CA SER A 93 9.39 -9.37 -3.09
C SER A 93 8.94 -8.29 -4.09
N ALA A 94 9.82 -7.87 -4.99
CA ALA A 94 9.46 -6.92 -6.05
C ALA A 94 8.27 -7.43 -6.89
N ALA A 95 8.25 -8.71 -7.19
CA ALA A 95 7.17 -9.34 -7.94
C ALA A 95 5.82 -9.26 -7.20
N ALA A 96 5.81 -9.45 -5.87
CA ALA A 96 4.62 -9.34 -5.04
C ALA A 96 4.24 -7.87 -4.76
N ALA A 97 5.23 -6.98 -4.61
CA ALA A 97 5.02 -5.54 -4.40
C ALA A 97 4.32 -4.85 -5.58
N ARG A 98 4.20 -5.49 -6.73
CA ARG A 98 3.37 -5.04 -7.84
C ARG A 98 1.89 -4.86 -7.47
N LEU A 99 1.38 -5.53 -6.43
CA LEU A 99 0.03 -5.28 -5.90
C LEU A 99 -0.18 -3.81 -5.50
N GLU A 100 0.87 -3.14 -5.05
CA GLU A 100 0.86 -1.70 -4.74
C GLU A 100 1.43 -0.88 -5.89
N GLY A 101 2.45 -1.41 -6.57
CA GLY A 101 3.19 -0.72 -7.61
C GLY A 101 2.44 -0.56 -8.94
N SER A 102 1.41 -1.36 -9.21
CA SER A 102 0.57 -1.28 -10.41
C SER A 102 -0.88 -1.57 -10.08
N LYS A 103 -1.73 -0.59 -10.29
CA LYS A 103 -3.18 -0.72 -10.08
C LYS A 103 -3.82 -1.68 -11.08
N GLU A 104 -3.34 -1.69 -12.33
CA GLU A 104 -3.75 -2.68 -13.32
C GLU A 104 -3.46 -4.09 -12.85
N PHE A 105 -2.23 -4.36 -12.37
CA PHE A 105 -1.86 -5.67 -11.85
C PHE A 105 -2.71 -6.07 -10.64
N ALA A 106 -2.97 -5.14 -9.72
CA ALA A 106 -3.84 -5.38 -8.57
C ALA A 106 -5.27 -5.76 -9.01
N LYS A 107 -5.81 -5.05 -10.00
CA LYS A 107 -7.14 -5.35 -10.58
C LYS A 107 -7.17 -6.71 -11.27
N ASP A 108 -6.12 -7.09 -11.99
CA ASP A 108 -5.99 -8.41 -12.59
C ASP A 108 -5.98 -9.52 -11.55
N VAL A 109 -5.22 -9.33 -10.47
CA VAL A 109 -5.19 -10.28 -9.34
C VAL A 109 -6.58 -10.39 -8.70
N MET A 110 -7.22 -9.26 -8.39
CA MET A 110 -8.55 -9.23 -7.77
C MET A 110 -9.60 -9.90 -8.67
N THR A 111 -9.58 -9.64 -9.97
CA THR A 111 -10.49 -10.25 -10.93
C THR A 111 -10.29 -11.77 -10.99
N ALA A 112 -9.04 -12.23 -11.11
CA ALA A 112 -8.72 -13.66 -11.16
C ALA A 112 -9.07 -14.39 -9.86
N ALA A 113 -8.97 -13.70 -8.72
CA ALA A 113 -9.29 -14.23 -7.40
C ALA A 113 -10.79 -14.11 -7.02
N GLY A 114 -11.61 -13.46 -7.84
CA GLY A 114 -13.02 -13.18 -7.54
C GLY A 114 -13.22 -12.19 -6.39
N VAL A 115 -12.25 -11.33 -6.12
CA VAL A 115 -12.30 -10.34 -5.04
C VAL A 115 -13.29 -9.22 -5.39
N PRO A 116 -14.20 -8.84 -4.48
CA PRO A 116 -15.13 -7.75 -4.70
C PRO A 116 -14.40 -6.40 -4.87
N THR A 117 -14.47 -5.82 -6.05
CA THR A 117 -13.92 -4.49 -6.39
C THR A 117 -14.82 -3.78 -7.40
N GLY A 118 -14.55 -2.51 -7.68
CA GLY A 118 -15.24 -1.78 -8.74
C GLY A 118 -14.86 -2.31 -10.14
N ARG A 119 -15.80 -2.22 -11.10
CA ARG A 119 -15.47 -2.41 -12.52
C ARG A 119 -14.36 -1.42 -12.90
N HIS A 120 -13.50 -1.80 -13.82
CA HIS A 120 -12.36 -0.97 -14.21
C HIS A 120 -11.98 -1.17 -15.68
N HIS A 121 -11.29 -0.18 -16.23
CA HIS A 121 -10.59 -0.24 -17.51
C HIS A 121 -9.16 0.25 -17.34
N ALA A 122 -8.18 -0.54 -17.77
CA ALA A 122 -6.81 -0.07 -17.95
C ALA A 122 -6.72 0.67 -19.29
N CYS A 123 -6.18 1.88 -19.27
CA CYS A 123 -6.09 2.77 -20.42
C CYS A 123 -4.65 3.19 -20.64
N VAL A 124 -4.13 2.95 -21.85
CA VAL A 124 -2.77 3.30 -22.26
C VAL A 124 -2.74 4.43 -23.31
N ASP A 125 -3.90 4.84 -23.78
CA ASP A 125 -4.08 5.93 -24.73
C ASP A 125 -5.37 6.72 -24.45
N GLU A 126 -5.49 7.89 -25.10
CA GLU A 126 -6.61 8.79 -24.91
C GLU A 126 -7.95 8.19 -25.39
N ALA A 127 -7.94 7.43 -26.49
CA ALA A 127 -9.16 6.83 -27.02
C ALA A 127 -9.74 5.76 -26.08
N GLN A 128 -8.88 5.02 -25.37
CA GLN A 128 -9.29 4.08 -24.31
C GLN A 128 -9.83 4.83 -23.10
N LEU A 129 -9.16 5.91 -22.69
CA LEU A 129 -9.59 6.77 -21.60
C LEU A 129 -10.98 7.34 -21.86
N GLU A 130 -11.22 7.93 -23.04
CA GLU A 130 -12.51 8.50 -23.40
C GLU A 130 -13.64 7.44 -23.35
N ARG A 131 -13.40 6.27 -23.93
CA ARG A 131 -14.38 5.17 -23.89
C ARG A 131 -14.67 4.70 -22.47
N ALA A 132 -13.65 4.62 -21.61
CA ALA A 132 -13.81 4.22 -20.21
C ALA A 132 -14.63 5.25 -19.41
N LEU A 133 -14.41 6.56 -19.66
CA LEU A 133 -15.21 7.62 -19.05
C LEU A 133 -16.67 7.57 -19.52
N ASP A 134 -16.91 7.28 -20.80
CA ASP A 134 -18.26 7.17 -21.35
C ASP A 134 -18.99 5.91 -20.81
N ASP A 135 -18.28 4.80 -20.56
CA ASP A 135 -18.86 3.58 -19.96
C ASP A 135 -19.30 3.77 -18.50
N PHE A 136 -18.53 4.50 -17.70
CA PHE A 136 -18.83 4.65 -16.28
C PHE A 136 -19.72 5.87 -15.98
N GLY A 137 -19.54 6.99 -16.67
CA GLY A 137 -20.20 8.24 -16.33
C GLY A 137 -19.70 8.85 -15.01
N PRO A 138 -20.23 10.04 -14.64
CA PRO A 138 -19.84 10.70 -13.40
C PRO A 138 -20.45 10.05 -12.15
N PRO A 139 -19.77 10.09 -10.99
CA PRO A 139 -18.44 10.66 -10.79
C PRO A 139 -17.35 9.80 -11.44
N TYR A 140 -16.42 10.44 -12.14
CA TYR A 140 -15.27 9.78 -12.76
C TYR A 140 -14.18 9.52 -11.74
N VAL A 141 -13.61 8.30 -11.76
CA VAL A 141 -12.47 7.91 -10.94
C VAL A 141 -11.33 7.52 -11.87
N VAL A 142 -10.30 8.35 -11.94
CA VAL A 142 -9.12 8.14 -12.79
C VAL A 142 -7.89 8.05 -11.92
N LYS A 143 -7.18 6.93 -11.99
CA LYS A 143 -6.02 6.62 -11.15
C LYS A 143 -4.79 6.40 -12.03
N ASN A 144 -3.71 7.12 -11.74
CA ASN A 144 -2.39 6.85 -12.33
C ASN A 144 -1.98 5.40 -12.03
N ASP A 145 -1.53 4.65 -13.04
CA ASP A 145 -0.99 3.30 -12.82
C ASP A 145 0.47 3.39 -12.36
N GLY A 146 0.67 3.29 -11.06
CA GLY A 146 1.98 3.39 -10.41
C GLY A 146 1.88 3.97 -9.00
N LEU A 147 3.04 4.06 -8.34
CA LEU A 147 3.16 4.73 -7.05
C LEU A 147 3.00 6.24 -7.23
N ALA A 148 2.08 6.86 -6.52
CA ALA A 148 1.77 8.28 -6.63
C ALA A 148 1.57 9.01 -5.30
N ALA A 149 1.87 8.35 -4.17
CA ALA A 149 1.79 8.92 -2.82
C ALA A 149 0.45 9.66 -2.55
N GLY A 150 -0.67 9.05 -2.96
CA GLY A 150 -2.02 9.62 -2.78
C GLY A 150 -2.39 10.74 -3.77
N LYS A 151 -1.46 11.21 -4.63
CA LYS A 151 -1.69 12.32 -5.58
C LYS A 151 -2.05 11.87 -6.99
N GLY A 152 -2.06 10.58 -7.26
CA GLY A 152 -2.32 10.01 -8.57
C GLY A 152 -3.80 9.67 -8.83
N VAL A 153 -4.73 10.13 -8.00
CA VAL A 153 -6.16 9.83 -8.11
C VAL A 153 -6.95 11.11 -8.20
N VAL A 154 -7.82 11.21 -9.21
CA VAL A 154 -8.87 12.21 -9.29
C VAL A 154 -10.23 11.55 -9.20
N VAL A 155 -11.11 12.14 -8.40
CA VAL A 155 -12.54 11.81 -8.33
C VAL A 155 -13.31 13.10 -8.61
N THR A 156 -13.99 13.18 -9.76
CA THR A 156 -14.63 14.42 -10.22
C THR A 156 -15.89 14.15 -11.03
N SER A 157 -16.81 15.10 -11.02
CA SER A 157 -17.96 15.09 -11.95
C SER A 157 -17.65 15.76 -13.28
N SER A 158 -16.50 16.43 -13.41
CA SER A 158 -16.05 17.08 -14.64
C SER A 158 -15.32 16.08 -15.55
N ARG A 159 -15.87 15.84 -16.74
CA ARG A 159 -15.23 15.01 -17.77
C ARG A 159 -13.90 15.60 -18.23
N ASP A 160 -13.85 16.92 -18.36
CA ASP A 160 -12.64 17.62 -18.81
C ASP A 160 -11.49 17.49 -17.79
N GLU A 161 -11.81 17.60 -16.51
CA GLU A 161 -10.83 17.37 -15.43
C GLU A 161 -10.32 15.93 -15.42
N ALA A 162 -11.21 14.96 -15.59
CA ALA A 162 -10.84 13.54 -15.67
C ALA A 162 -9.93 13.25 -16.88
N LEU A 163 -10.24 13.82 -18.05
CA LEU A 163 -9.41 13.73 -19.26
C LEU A 163 -8.05 14.39 -19.06
N ALA A 164 -8.02 15.61 -18.50
CA ALA A 164 -6.78 16.34 -18.25
C ALA A 164 -5.85 15.55 -17.31
N HIS A 165 -6.40 14.97 -16.24
CA HIS A 165 -5.65 14.12 -15.33
C HIS A 165 -5.10 12.86 -16.01
N GLY A 166 -5.95 12.15 -16.77
CA GLY A 166 -5.54 10.94 -17.47
C GLY A 166 -4.44 11.20 -18.51
N ARG A 167 -4.53 12.28 -19.26
CA ARG A 167 -3.49 12.73 -20.22
C ARG A 167 -2.16 13.02 -19.52
N ALA A 168 -2.22 13.68 -18.37
CA ALA A 168 -1.02 14.01 -17.60
C ALA A 168 -0.32 12.77 -17.03
N CYS A 169 -1.08 11.72 -16.69
CA CYS A 169 -0.55 10.47 -16.16
C CYS A 169 -0.04 9.51 -17.25
N GLY A 170 -0.59 9.56 -18.45
CA GLY A 170 -0.30 8.62 -19.55
C GLY A 170 -1.01 7.27 -19.39
N LYS A 171 -0.51 6.39 -18.54
CA LYS A 171 -1.16 5.11 -18.22
C LYS A 171 -2.03 5.24 -16.98
N VAL A 172 -3.31 4.90 -17.09
CA VAL A 172 -4.27 5.03 -16.00
C VAL A 172 -5.21 3.83 -15.88
N VAL A 173 -5.79 3.67 -14.69
CA VAL A 173 -6.95 2.82 -14.47
C VAL A 173 -8.16 3.71 -14.20
N VAL A 174 -9.19 3.60 -15.02
CA VAL A 174 -10.49 4.23 -14.80
C VAL A 174 -11.38 3.24 -14.08
N GLU A 175 -12.01 3.64 -12.99
CA GLU A 175 -12.79 2.76 -12.15
C GLU A 175 -14.21 3.26 -11.93
N GLN A 176 -15.10 2.31 -11.68
CA GLN A 176 -16.43 2.61 -11.18
C GLN A 176 -16.32 3.31 -9.81
N TYR A 177 -17.03 4.42 -9.64
CA TYR A 177 -17.11 5.08 -8.34
C TYR A 177 -17.83 4.17 -7.33
N LEU A 178 -17.21 3.95 -6.19
CA LEU A 178 -17.76 3.18 -5.07
C LEU A 178 -18.21 4.15 -3.98
N SER A 179 -19.52 4.18 -3.71
CA SER A 179 -20.10 5.03 -2.67
C SER A 179 -20.15 4.29 -1.34
N GLY A 180 -19.59 4.89 -0.30
CA GLY A 180 -19.59 4.39 1.07
C GLY A 180 -18.40 4.94 1.86
N PRO A 181 -18.40 4.83 3.19
CA PRO A 181 -17.25 5.21 3.99
C PRO A 181 -16.05 4.32 3.66
N GLU A 182 -14.88 4.94 3.60
CA GLU A 182 -13.62 4.22 3.39
C GLU A 182 -13.09 3.66 4.70
N VAL A 183 -12.48 2.48 4.61
CA VAL A 183 -11.81 1.77 5.72
C VAL A 183 -10.50 1.20 5.24
N SER A 184 -9.48 1.31 6.06
CA SER A 184 -8.17 0.68 5.88
C SER A 184 -8.06 -0.55 6.77
N LEU A 185 -7.77 -1.72 6.19
CA LEU A 185 -7.40 -2.92 6.92
C LEU A 185 -5.97 -3.31 6.56
N PHE A 186 -5.15 -3.52 7.57
CA PHE A 186 -3.79 -4.03 7.43
C PHE A 186 -3.74 -5.48 7.85
N VAL A 187 -3.00 -6.30 7.11
CA VAL A 187 -2.87 -7.73 7.38
C VAL A 187 -1.41 -8.13 7.32
N VAL A 188 -0.88 -8.67 8.41
CA VAL A 188 0.45 -9.26 8.45
C VAL A 188 0.38 -10.68 7.90
N THR A 189 1.24 -11.02 6.95
CA THR A 189 1.24 -12.35 6.32
C THR A 189 2.65 -12.83 5.99
N ASP A 190 2.84 -14.13 6.07
CA ASP A 190 4.04 -14.84 5.61
C ASP A 190 3.87 -15.40 4.18
N GLY A 191 2.74 -15.08 3.53
CA GLY A 191 2.34 -15.62 2.24
C GLY A 191 1.41 -16.84 2.33
N THR A 192 1.21 -17.40 3.53
CA THR A 192 0.32 -18.53 3.80
C THR A 192 -0.65 -18.21 4.93
N ALA A 193 -0.13 -17.91 6.11
CA ALA A 193 -0.90 -17.43 7.24
C ALA A 193 -1.12 -15.92 7.10
N ALA A 194 -2.24 -15.42 7.63
CA ALA A 194 -2.59 -14.01 7.61
C ALA A 194 -3.28 -13.60 8.91
N VAL A 195 -2.77 -12.53 9.53
CA VAL A 195 -3.29 -11.99 10.79
C VAL A 195 -3.73 -10.55 10.56
N PRO A 196 -5.03 -10.25 10.64
CA PRO A 196 -5.53 -8.90 10.48
C PRO A 196 -5.19 -8.05 11.69
N LEU A 197 -4.89 -6.77 11.43
CA LEU A 197 -4.81 -5.74 12.46
C LEU A 197 -6.18 -5.07 12.63
N MET A 198 -6.27 -4.14 13.58
CA MET A 198 -7.48 -3.36 13.82
C MET A 198 -7.80 -2.47 12.61
N PRO A 199 -9.05 -2.46 12.11
CA PRO A 199 -9.43 -1.56 11.02
C PRO A 199 -9.34 -0.10 11.48
N ALA A 200 -8.91 0.75 10.55
CA ALA A 200 -8.74 2.18 10.76
C ALA A 200 -9.41 2.99 9.66
N GLN A 201 -9.69 4.25 9.93
CA GLN A 201 -10.11 5.22 8.93
C GLN A 201 -9.13 6.38 8.90
N ASP A 202 -8.72 6.77 7.71
CA ASP A 202 -7.93 7.97 7.47
C ASP A 202 -8.76 9.04 6.75
N PHE A 203 -8.36 10.30 6.94
CA PHE A 203 -8.96 11.46 6.29
C PHE A 203 -7.93 12.05 5.33
N LYS A 204 -8.22 11.98 4.05
CA LYS A 204 -7.28 12.37 2.98
C LYS A 204 -7.50 13.77 2.46
N ARG A 205 -8.70 14.33 2.63
CA ARG A 205 -9.02 15.67 2.12
C ARG A 205 -8.60 16.77 3.07
N VAL A 206 -8.15 17.91 2.51
CA VAL A 206 -7.49 18.97 3.29
C VAL A 206 -8.45 19.79 4.15
N ALA A 207 -9.70 19.91 3.77
CA ALA A 207 -10.68 20.76 4.45
C ALA A 207 -11.69 19.95 5.27
N ASP A 208 -12.39 20.64 6.18
CA ASP A 208 -13.44 20.09 7.01
C ASP A 208 -14.56 19.43 6.19
N GLY A 209 -15.20 18.42 6.76
CA GLY A 209 -16.27 17.68 6.10
C GLY A 209 -15.83 16.85 4.91
N ASP A 210 -14.57 16.40 4.88
CA ASP A 210 -13.98 15.60 3.81
C ASP A 210 -14.05 16.31 2.44
N GLN A 211 -13.68 17.59 2.42
CA GLN A 211 -13.73 18.47 1.26
C GLN A 211 -12.33 18.86 0.76
N GLY A 212 -12.27 19.34 -0.49
CA GLY A 212 -11.04 19.86 -1.08
C GLY A 212 -10.13 18.77 -1.70
N PRO A 213 -8.89 19.13 -2.06
CA PRO A 213 -7.95 18.21 -2.69
C PRO A 213 -7.46 17.13 -1.72
N ASN A 214 -7.05 16.00 -2.29
CA ASN A 214 -6.40 14.91 -1.55
C ASN A 214 -5.01 15.33 -1.04
N THR A 215 -4.66 14.81 0.14
CA THR A 215 -3.35 14.99 0.79
C THR A 215 -2.71 13.62 1.06
N GLY A 216 -1.55 13.59 1.71
CA GLY A 216 -0.93 12.39 2.25
C GLY A 216 -1.61 11.84 3.51
N GLY A 217 -2.71 12.46 3.95
CA GLY A 217 -3.46 12.14 5.16
C GLY A 217 -3.44 13.28 6.17
N MET A 218 -4.63 13.63 6.68
CA MET A 218 -4.83 14.67 7.70
C MET A 218 -4.90 14.08 9.11
N GLY A 219 -5.08 12.79 9.22
CA GLY A 219 -5.17 12.03 10.46
C GLY A 219 -5.86 10.69 10.22
N ALA A 220 -5.74 9.81 11.21
CA ALA A 220 -6.40 8.52 11.19
C ALA A 220 -6.83 8.15 12.62
N TYR A 221 -7.80 7.26 12.74
CA TYR A 221 -8.22 6.73 14.03
C TYR A 221 -8.59 5.26 13.96
N ALA A 222 -8.43 4.58 15.07
CA ALA A 222 -8.87 3.23 15.36
C ALA A 222 -9.15 3.14 16.88
N PRO A 223 -10.09 2.31 17.34
CA PRO A 223 -11.00 1.46 16.57
C PRO A 223 -12.09 2.26 15.85
N LEU A 224 -12.86 1.57 14.97
CA LEU A 224 -14.01 2.13 14.25
C LEU A 224 -15.32 1.64 14.89
N PRO A 225 -15.94 2.40 15.83
CA PRO A 225 -17.13 1.94 16.55
C PRO A 225 -18.39 1.81 15.67
N TRP A 226 -18.37 2.42 14.49
CA TRP A 226 -19.45 2.38 13.50
C TRP A 226 -19.30 1.26 12.47
N ALA A 227 -18.12 0.61 12.39
CA ALA A 227 -17.89 -0.46 11.43
C ALA A 227 -18.70 -1.72 11.80
N PRO A 228 -19.19 -2.49 10.81
CA PRO A 228 -19.85 -3.76 11.07
C PRO A 228 -18.95 -4.69 11.92
N PRO A 229 -19.50 -5.39 12.92
CA PRO A 229 -18.70 -6.22 13.81
C PRO A 229 -18.03 -7.42 13.10
N ASP A 230 -18.60 -7.88 11.99
CA ASP A 230 -18.14 -8.97 11.14
C ASP A 230 -17.24 -8.49 9.98
N LEU A 231 -16.94 -7.19 9.90
CA LEU A 231 -16.17 -6.60 8.80
C LEU A 231 -14.84 -7.32 8.56
N VAL A 232 -14.06 -7.52 9.62
CA VAL A 232 -12.72 -8.12 9.51
C VAL A 232 -12.83 -9.56 8.99
N GLU A 233 -13.72 -10.37 9.57
CA GLU A 233 -13.95 -11.76 9.15
C GLU A 233 -14.39 -11.83 7.68
N SER A 234 -15.36 -10.99 7.29
CA SER A 234 -15.85 -10.90 5.92
C SER A 234 -14.75 -10.52 4.93
N VAL A 235 -13.92 -9.52 5.25
CA VAL A 235 -12.81 -9.08 4.39
C VAL A 235 -11.71 -10.14 4.32
N MET A 236 -11.39 -10.79 5.43
CA MET A 236 -10.42 -11.90 5.43
C MET A 236 -10.86 -13.03 4.50
N ALA A 237 -12.14 -13.39 4.52
CA ALA A 237 -12.68 -14.47 3.69
C ALA A 237 -12.83 -14.08 2.22
N SER A 238 -13.36 -12.88 1.93
CA SER A 238 -13.74 -12.48 0.56
C SER A 238 -12.65 -11.71 -0.19
N VAL A 239 -11.65 -11.16 0.50
CA VAL A 239 -10.60 -10.33 -0.11
C VAL A 239 -9.22 -10.91 0.15
N VAL A 240 -8.82 -11.03 1.42
CA VAL A 240 -7.43 -11.36 1.79
C VAL A 240 -7.05 -12.77 1.37
N SER A 241 -7.82 -13.77 1.81
CA SER A 241 -7.52 -15.18 1.53
C SER A 241 -7.49 -15.50 0.04
N PRO A 242 -8.47 -15.04 -0.80
CA PRO A 242 -8.41 -15.24 -2.23
C PRO A 242 -7.23 -14.53 -2.90
N THR A 243 -6.91 -13.28 -2.48
CA THR A 243 -5.75 -12.54 -3.00
C THR A 243 -4.45 -13.28 -2.73
N LEU A 244 -4.21 -13.73 -1.50
CA LEU A 244 -3.00 -14.46 -1.14
C LEU A 244 -2.91 -15.81 -1.87
N ALA A 245 -4.04 -16.50 -2.05
CA ALA A 245 -4.11 -17.75 -2.82
C ALA A 245 -3.72 -17.51 -4.29
N GLU A 246 -4.25 -16.46 -4.91
CA GLU A 246 -3.93 -16.09 -6.30
C GLU A 246 -2.46 -15.70 -6.45
N MET A 247 -1.90 -14.92 -5.51
CA MET A 247 -0.48 -14.57 -5.52
C MET A 247 0.43 -15.80 -5.43
N ARG A 248 0.08 -16.79 -4.59
CA ARG A 248 0.79 -18.08 -4.55
C ARG A 248 0.66 -18.84 -5.87
N ARG A 249 -0.54 -18.90 -6.47
CA ARG A 249 -0.78 -19.54 -7.76
C ARG A 249 0.06 -18.94 -8.88
N ARG A 250 0.31 -17.62 -8.83
CA ARG A 250 1.20 -16.90 -9.76
C ARG A 250 2.69 -17.10 -9.48
N GLY A 251 3.05 -17.83 -8.43
CA GLY A 251 4.46 -18.03 -8.02
C GLY A 251 5.10 -16.79 -7.36
N THR A 252 4.30 -15.84 -6.94
CA THR A 252 4.73 -14.60 -6.28
C THR A 252 4.03 -14.42 -4.94
N PRO A 253 4.25 -15.30 -3.94
CA PRO A 253 3.59 -15.20 -2.65
C PRO A 253 3.87 -13.85 -2.00
N PHE A 254 2.84 -13.24 -1.41
CA PHE A 254 2.96 -11.95 -0.74
C PHE A 254 3.25 -12.17 0.75
N ALA A 255 4.47 -11.86 1.20
CA ALA A 255 4.88 -11.90 2.60
C ALA A 255 5.27 -10.49 3.07
N GLY A 256 4.64 -10.03 4.16
CA GLY A 256 4.82 -8.67 4.68
C GLY A 256 3.51 -8.08 5.20
N LEU A 257 3.34 -6.77 5.07
CA LEU A 257 2.13 -6.06 5.43
C LEU A 257 1.28 -5.80 4.18
N LEU A 258 0.14 -6.51 4.08
CA LEU A 258 -0.83 -6.28 3.01
C LEU A 258 -1.81 -5.17 3.45
N TYR A 259 -1.87 -4.10 2.67
CA TYR A 259 -2.86 -3.03 2.83
C TYR A 259 -4.11 -3.35 1.99
N VAL A 260 -5.27 -3.21 2.60
CA VAL A 260 -6.58 -3.40 1.95
C VAL A 260 -7.40 -2.13 2.17
N GLY A 261 -7.49 -1.28 1.15
CA GLY A 261 -8.39 -0.13 1.11
C GLY A 261 -9.80 -0.57 0.69
N LEU A 262 -10.80 -0.20 1.45
CA LEU A 262 -12.18 -0.64 1.26
C LEU A 262 -13.13 0.55 1.19
N ALA A 263 -14.15 0.46 0.33
CA ALA A 263 -15.38 1.23 0.45
C ALA A 263 -16.48 0.30 0.98
N LEU A 264 -17.15 0.68 2.07
CA LEU A 264 -18.27 -0.07 2.62
C LEU A 264 -19.54 0.32 1.87
N THR A 265 -19.80 -0.34 0.75
CA THR A 265 -20.96 -0.06 -0.11
C THR A 265 -22.22 -0.73 0.42
N LYS A 266 -23.38 -0.34 -0.12
CA LYS A 266 -24.65 -1.03 0.18
C LYS A 266 -24.66 -2.53 -0.20
N ALA A 267 -23.76 -2.94 -1.11
CA ALA A 267 -23.61 -4.33 -1.54
C ALA A 267 -22.48 -5.06 -0.78
N GLY A 268 -21.98 -4.50 0.31
CA GLY A 268 -20.89 -5.01 1.11
C GLY A 268 -19.54 -4.33 0.84
N PRO A 269 -18.47 -4.76 1.52
CA PRO A 269 -17.12 -4.22 1.35
C PRO A 269 -16.61 -4.46 -0.07
N ARG A 270 -15.99 -3.45 -0.69
CA ARG A 270 -15.33 -3.54 -1.99
C ARG A 270 -13.97 -2.87 -1.94
N VAL A 271 -12.98 -3.50 -2.55
CA VAL A 271 -11.62 -2.93 -2.63
C VAL A 271 -11.61 -1.75 -3.59
N VAL A 272 -10.99 -0.64 -3.16
CA VAL A 272 -10.85 0.61 -3.90
C VAL A 272 -9.50 0.74 -4.60
#